data_a5434eec668b56317cc2808629d113d6
#
_entry.id   a5434eec668b56317cc2808629d113d6
#
_cell.length_a   1.000
_cell.length_b   1.000
_cell.length_c   1.000
_cell.angle_alpha   90.00
_cell.angle_beta   90.00
_cell.angle_gamma   90.00
#
_symmetry.space_group_name_H-M   'P 1'
#
loop_
_entity.id
_entity.type
_entity.pdbx_description
1 polymer ?
#
loop_
_entity_poly.entity_id
_entity_poly.type
_entity_poly.pdbx_seq_one_letter_code
_entity_poly.pdbx_strand_id
1 'polypeptide(L)'
;MCLCVDWKPSSSSVSLGLSDGSISIVNVREAGLQISQSWMAHDYEIWATAFNICIPQLLYSGSGDCCFSCWDLRESPSILVFQNTKSHQMGVCCYVQNPMNPNMLLTGSYEDFLRVWDLRSTSKPVSTYSISLGVVVWRIKPHPSLPGLVLAACMHNGFAVVQGGDEIVVMAESYAKHESLAYGADWQRAECVEYKTRRESLVATCSSYDWLLSIWKPESLDG
;
A
#
# COMPACT_ATOMS: atom_id res chain seq x y z
N MET A 1 -17.67 8.07 6.31
CA MET A 1 -16.79 8.85 5.40
C MET A 1 -15.86 7.88 4.67
N CYS A 2 -15.56 8.09 3.37
CA CYS A 2 -14.59 7.26 2.64
C CYS A 2 -13.16 7.71 2.99
N LEU A 3 -12.31 6.78 3.40
CA LEU A 3 -10.93 7.04 3.81
C LEU A 3 -9.90 6.53 2.79
N CYS A 4 -10.23 5.47 2.07
CA CYS A 4 -9.37 4.92 1.03
C CYS A 4 -10.19 4.34 -0.13
N VAL A 5 -9.53 4.26 -1.28
CA VAL A 5 -10.10 3.72 -2.52
C VAL A 5 -9.02 2.97 -3.29
N ASP A 6 -9.40 1.84 -3.90
CA ASP A 6 -8.55 1.12 -4.84
C ASP A 6 -9.35 0.62 -6.05
N TRP A 7 -8.71 0.61 -7.23
CA TRP A 7 -9.30 0.12 -8.46
C TRP A 7 -9.09 -1.38 -8.62
N LYS A 8 -10.17 -2.08 -8.91
CA LYS A 8 -10.07 -3.50 -9.28
C LYS A 8 -9.33 -3.62 -10.61
N PRO A 9 -8.26 -4.42 -10.70
CA PRO A 9 -7.52 -4.62 -11.94
C PRO A 9 -8.42 -4.99 -13.12
N SER A 10 -8.24 -4.31 -14.26
CA SER A 10 -8.99 -4.55 -15.52
C SER A 10 -10.51 -4.50 -15.38
N SER A 11 -11.04 -3.74 -14.41
CA SER A 11 -12.46 -3.63 -14.12
C SER A 11 -12.90 -2.18 -13.96
N SER A 12 -14.19 -1.95 -14.08
CA SER A 12 -14.86 -0.69 -13.74
C SER A 12 -15.37 -0.66 -12.28
N SER A 13 -14.77 -1.43 -11.39
CA SER A 13 -15.16 -1.48 -9.98
C SER A 13 -14.08 -0.92 -9.09
N VAL A 14 -14.47 -0.29 -7.98
CA VAL A 14 -13.58 0.22 -6.93
C VAL A 14 -13.99 -0.37 -5.58
N SER A 15 -13.01 -0.54 -4.70
CA SER A 15 -13.24 -0.76 -3.27
C SER A 15 -13.16 0.55 -2.52
N LEU A 16 -14.02 0.72 -1.54
CA LEU A 16 -14.03 1.86 -0.62
C LEU A 16 -13.88 1.33 0.81
N GLY A 17 -12.90 1.85 1.53
CA GLY A 17 -12.79 1.67 2.97
C GLY A 17 -13.39 2.87 3.70
N LEU A 18 -14.26 2.61 4.68
CA LEU A 18 -15.05 3.63 5.35
C LEU A 18 -14.64 3.81 6.82
N SER A 19 -14.98 4.98 7.36
CA SER A 19 -14.67 5.36 8.74
C SER A 19 -15.48 4.62 9.80
N ASP A 20 -16.49 3.86 9.41
CA ASP A 20 -17.29 3.03 10.30
C ASP A 20 -16.84 1.56 10.35
N GLY A 21 -15.71 1.21 9.68
CA GLY A 21 -15.20 -0.15 9.58
C GLY A 21 -15.82 -0.98 8.46
N SER A 22 -16.70 -0.39 7.65
CA SER A 22 -17.29 -1.09 6.52
C SER A 22 -16.47 -0.96 5.25
N ILE A 23 -16.56 -1.98 4.38
CA ILE A 23 -16.08 -1.95 3.00
C ILE A 23 -17.27 -1.93 2.05
N SER A 24 -17.15 -1.16 0.97
CA SER A 24 -18.09 -1.20 -0.14
C SER A 24 -17.37 -1.44 -1.46
N ILE A 25 -17.96 -2.30 -2.30
CA ILE A 25 -17.55 -2.46 -3.70
C ILE A 25 -18.54 -1.69 -4.57
N VAL A 26 -18.02 -0.78 -5.37
CA VAL A 26 -18.81 0.11 -6.23
C VAL A 26 -18.46 -0.15 -7.68
N ASN A 27 -19.47 -0.41 -8.49
CA ASN A 27 -19.35 -0.48 -9.94
C ASN A 27 -19.47 0.94 -10.53
N VAL A 28 -18.51 1.31 -11.35
CA VAL A 28 -18.51 2.57 -12.11
C VAL A 28 -19.06 2.29 -13.50
N ARG A 29 -20.19 2.89 -13.85
CA ARG A 29 -20.88 2.72 -15.14
C ARG A 29 -21.16 4.09 -15.77
N GLU A 30 -21.44 4.16 -17.05
CA GLU A 30 -21.87 5.38 -17.72
C GLU A 30 -23.08 6.03 -17.03
N ALA A 31 -24.01 5.20 -16.54
CA ALA A 31 -25.21 5.64 -15.83
C ALA A 31 -24.94 6.11 -14.38
N GLY A 32 -23.71 5.99 -13.87
CA GLY A 32 -23.32 6.42 -12.52
C GLY A 32 -22.71 5.31 -11.67
N LEU A 33 -22.66 5.54 -10.37
CA LEU A 33 -22.05 4.65 -9.38
C LEU A 33 -23.12 3.73 -8.77
N GLN A 34 -22.83 2.44 -8.69
CA GLN A 34 -23.71 1.44 -8.09
C GLN A 34 -22.95 0.59 -7.06
N ILE A 35 -23.38 0.62 -5.80
CA ILE A 35 -22.86 -0.29 -4.77
C ILE A 35 -23.31 -1.72 -5.12
N SER A 36 -22.36 -2.62 -5.28
CA SER A 36 -22.60 -4.04 -5.54
C SER A 36 -22.56 -4.90 -4.28
N GLN A 37 -21.68 -4.57 -3.34
CA GLN A 37 -21.56 -5.22 -2.05
C GLN A 37 -21.18 -4.20 -0.97
N SER A 38 -21.62 -4.44 0.27
CA SER A 38 -21.18 -3.69 1.43
C SER A 38 -21.28 -4.56 2.68
N TRP A 39 -20.25 -4.54 3.55
CA TRP A 39 -20.23 -5.33 4.79
C TRP A 39 -19.34 -4.68 5.86
N MET A 40 -19.61 -5.01 7.12
CA MET A 40 -18.73 -4.66 8.24
C MET A 40 -17.51 -5.58 8.19
N ALA A 41 -16.34 -5.01 7.96
CA ALA A 41 -15.09 -5.75 7.78
C ALA A 41 -14.17 -5.66 9.01
N HIS A 42 -14.25 -4.55 9.73
CA HIS A 42 -13.41 -4.24 10.89
C HIS A 42 -14.18 -3.51 11.97
N ASP A 43 -13.65 -3.53 13.20
CA ASP A 43 -14.25 -2.82 14.34
C ASP A 43 -13.93 -1.32 14.36
N TYR A 44 -12.93 -0.88 13.58
CA TYR A 44 -12.48 0.50 13.47
C TYR A 44 -12.37 0.92 12.01
N GLU A 45 -12.08 2.20 11.79
CA GLU A 45 -11.93 2.80 10.47
C GLU A 45 -10.93 2.06 9.57
N ILE A 46 -11.27 1.92 8.31
CA ILE A 46 -10.43 1.25 7.31
C ILE A 46 -9.55 2.29 6.62
N TRP A 47 -8.25 2.17 6.82
CA TRP A 47 -7.26 3.08 6.25
C TRP A 47 -6.70 2.63 4.92
N ALA A 48 -6.83 1.33 4.62
CA ALA A 48 -6.35 0.79 3.35
C ALA A 48 -7.22 -0.37 2.84
N THR A 49 -7.49 -0.35 1.54
CA THR A 49 -8.01 -1.49 0.76
C THR A 49 -7.14 -1.68 -0.48
N ALA A 50 -6.90 -2.93 -0.90
CA ALA A 50 -6.24 -3.24 -2.15
C ALA A 50 -6.75 -4.56 -2.73
N PHE A 51 -7.07 -4.56 -4.03
CA PHE A 51 -7.33 -5.81 -4.74
C PHE A 51 -6.05 -6.60 -4.95
N ASN A 52 -6.16 -7.93 -4.88
CA ASN A 52 -5.08 -8.79 -5.33
C ASN A 52 -4.89 -8.63 -6.85
N ILE A 53 -3.67 -8.33 -7.29
CA ILE A 53 -3.39 -8.01 -8.70
C ILE A 53 -3.56 -9.21 -9.65
N CYS A 54 -3.37 -10.44 -9.15
CA CYS A 54 -3.51 -11.68 -9.94
C CYS A 54 -4.86 -12.36 -9.75
N ILE A 55 -5.46 -12.21 -8.58
CA ILE A 55 -6.76 -12.80 -8.22
C ILE A 55 -7.68 -11.66 -7.78
N PRO A 56 -8.24 -10.86 -8.72
CA PRO A 56 -9.03 -9.67 -8.39
C PRO A 56 -10.35 -9.94 -7.65
N GLN A 57 -10.65 -11.18 -7.34
CA GLN A 57 -11.72 -11.60 -6.44
C GLN A 57 -11.31 -11.56 -4.96
N LEU A 58 -10.02 -11.42 -4.68
CA LEU A 58 -9.52 -11.23 -3.33
C LEU A 58 -9.25 -9.75 -3.08
N LEU A 59 -9.69 -9.29 -1.90
CA LEU A 59 -9.48 -7.93 -1.43
C LEU A 59 -8.77 -7.96 -0.08
N TYR A 60 -7.70 -7.20 0.06
CA TYR A 60 -7.04 -6.97 1.33
C TYR A 60 -7.60 -5.73 2.01
N SER A 61 -7.66 -5.74 3.34
CA SER A 61 -8.07 -4.59 4.14
C SER A 61 -7.23 -4.42 5.40
N GLY A 62 -6.92 -3.18 5.75
CA GLY A 62 -6.21 -2.79 6.96
C GLY A 62 -6.92 -1.66 7.68
N SER A 63 -6.94 -1.73 9.00
CA SER A 63 -7.75 -0.88 9.84
C SER A 63 -7.02 -0.42 11.10
N GLY A 64 -7.60 0.57 11.78
CA GLY A 64 -7.21 1.04 13.10
C GLY A 64 -7.29 -0.03 14.19
N ASP A 65 -8.00 -1.14 13.97
CA ASP A 65 -8.07 -2.30 14.86
C ASP A 65 -6.82 -3.19 14.85
N CYS A 66 -5.75 -2.75 14.17
CA CYS A 66 -4.49 -3.48 14.01
C CYS A 66 -4.60 -4.76 13.17
N CYS A 67 -5.74 -5.01 12.55
CA CYS A 67 -5.98 -6.19 11.77
C CYS A 67 -5.61 -6.01 10.29
N PHE A 68 -5.02 -7.04 9.74
CA PHE A 68 -4.81 -7.25 8.31
C PHE A 68 -5.66 -8.42 7.85
N SER A 69 -6.58 -8.18 6.93
CA SER A 69 -7.59 -9.16 6.51
C SER A 69 -7.61 -9.34 4.99
N CYS A 70 -8.07 -10.52 4.55
CA CYS A 70 -8.34 -10.82 3.15
C CYS A 70 -9.76 -11.36 3.00
N TRP A 71 -10.47 -10.88 1.98
CA TRP A 71 -11.87 -11.16 1.70
C TRP A 71 -12.03 -11.78 0.32
N ASP A 72 -12.88 -12.78 0.18
CA ASP A 72 -13.30 -13.34 -1.09
C ASP A 72 -14.60 -12.67 -1.55
N LEU A 73 -14.55 -11.99 -2.69
CA LEU A 73 -15.65 -11.21 -3.24
C LEU A 73 -16.59 -12.02 -4.14
N ARG A 74 -16.36 -13.32 -4.31
CA ARG A 74 -17.22 -14.19 -5.14
C ARG A 74 -18.56 -14.47 -4.48
N GLU A 75 -18.60 -14.42 -3.16
CA GLU A 75 -19.79 -14.58 -2.35
C GLU A 75 -20.36 -13.22 -1.91
N SER A 76 -21.64 -13.18 -1.58
CA SER A 76 -22.30 -11.98 -1.04
C SER A 76 -23.15 -12.38 0.18
N PRO A 77 -22.82 -11.89 1.39
CA PRO A 77 -21.70 -11.01 1.73
C PRO A 77 -20.33 -11.69 1.55
N SER A 78 -19.30 -10.86 1.37
CA SER A 78 -17.92 -11.34 1.19
C SER A 78 -17.45 -12.21 2.34
N ILE A 79 -16.71 -13.27 2.02
CA ILE A 79 -16.22 -14.24 2.99
C ILE A 79 -14.80 -13.87 3.43
N LEU A 80 -14.56 -13.89 4.74
CA LEU A 80 -13.23 -13.74 5.32
C LEU A 80 -12.36 -14.96 4.97
N VAL A 81 -11.29 -14.75 4.23
CA VAL A 81 -10.31 -15.79 3.87
C VAL A 81 -9.28 -15.97 5.00
N PHE A 82 -8.75 -14.85 5.50
CA PHE A 82 -7.92 -14.82 6.70
C PHE A 82 -8.00 -13.46 7.39
N GLN A 83 -7.65 -13.46 8.67
CA GLN A 83 -7.38 -12.26 9.45
C GLN A 83 -6.13 -12.46 10.28
N ASN A 84 -5.18 -11.55 10.17
CA ASN A 84 -4.01 -11.49 11.05
C ASN A 84 -4.21 -10.38 12.09
N THR A 85 -4.23 -10.77 13.36
CA THR A 85 -4.46 -9.88 14.52
C THR A 85 -3.23 -9.79 15.42
N LYS A 86 -2.08 -10.36 15.01
CA LYS A 86 -0.92 -10.51 15.89
C LYS A 86 0.34 -9.83 15.40
N SER A 87 0.47 -9.63 14.10
CA SER A 87 1.71 -9.13 13.52
C SER A 87 1.86 -7.62 13.63
N HIS A 88 0.75 -6.88 13.57
CA HIS A 88 0.72 -5.44 13.77
C HIS A 88 0.25 -5.13 15.19
N GLN A 89 0.96 -4.21 15.86
CA GLN A 89 0.61 -3.73 17.20
C GLN A 89 -0.17 -2.42 17.14
N MET A 90 -0.22 -1.79 15.98
CA MET A 90 -0.96 -0.56 15.69
C MET A 90 -1.64 -0.66 14.34
N GLY A 91 -2.54 0.30 14.04
CA GLY A 91 -3.38 0.28 12.85
C GLY A 91 -2.61 0.16 11.55
N VAL A 92 -3.14 -0.63 10.62
CA VAL A 92 -2.54 -0.92 9.32
C VAL A 92 -2.95 0.14 8.32
N CYS A 93 -1.98 0.95 7.86
CA CYS A 93 -2.22 2.18 7.08
C CYS A 93 -2.17 1.96 5.57
N CYS A 94 -1.35 1.04 5.13
CA CYS A 94 -1.12 0.85 3.70
C CYS A 94 -0.60 -0.54 3.39
N TYR A 95 -0.82 -0.95 2.15
CA TYR A 95 -0.16 -2.09 1.55
C TYR A 95 -0.01 -1.96 0.06
N VAL A 96 0.92 -2.73 -0.46
CA VAL A 96 1.13 -2.88 -1.88
C VAL A 96 1.58 -4.29 -2.18
N GLN A 97 0.93 -4.90 -3.16
CA GLN A 97 1.40 -6.15 -3.75
C GLN A 97 2.48 -5.81 -4.78
N ASN A 98 3.58 -6.56 -4.77
CA ASN A 98 4.67 -6.31 -5.70
C ASN A 98 4.22 -6.73 -7.13
N PRO A 99 4.18 -5.80 -8.11
CA PRO A 99 3.76 -6.15 -9.47
C PRO A 99 4.66 -7.17 -10.17
N MET A 100 5.95 -7.21 -9.80
CA MET A 100 6.95 -8.12 -10.36
C MET A 100 7.01 -9.47 -9.64
N ASN A 101 6.55 -9.52 -8.38
CA ASN A 101 6.41 -10.75 -7.61
C ASN A 101 5.05 -10.75 -6.90
N PRO A 102 3.98 -11.24 -7.56
CA PRO A 102 2.63 -11.20 -7.02
C PRO A 102 2.41 -11.97 -5.71
N ASN A 103 3.34 -12.86 -5.37
CA ASN A 103 3.31 -13.57 -4.09
C ASN A 103 3.89 -12.75 -2.93
N MET A 104 4.39 -11.56 -3.22
CA MET A 104 4.96 -10.65 -2.23
C MET A 104 4.02 -9.47 -1.97
N LEU A 105 3.63 -9.29 -0.72
CA LEU A 105 2.87 -8.14 -0.25
C LEU A 105 3.70 -7.39 0.78
N LEU A 106 3.62 -6.06 0.75
CA LEU A 106 4.18 -5.20 1.78
C LEU A 106 3.05 -4.51 2.55
N THR A 107 3.21 -4.41 3.86
CA THR A 107 2.31 -3.64 4.72
C THR A 107 3.07 -2.61 5.53
N GLY A 108 2.45 -1.44 5.72
CA GLY A 108 2.90 -0.42 6.64
C GLY A 108 1.81 -0.12 7.67
N SER A 109 2.22 0.27 8.85
CA SER A 109 1.31 0.55 9.96
C SER A 109 1.74 1.78 10.76
N TYR A 110 0.95 2.14 11.77
CA TYR A 110 1.29 3.19 12.74
C TYR A 110 2.47 2.81 13.67
N GLU A 111 2.92 1.58 13.63
CA GLU A 111 4.24 1.18 14.12
C GLU A 111 5.33 1.54 13.09
N ASP A 112 6.58 1.40 13.46
CA ASP A 112 7.73 1.80 12.64
C ASP A 112 8.14 0.77 11.57
N PHE A 113 7.41 -0.35 11.44
CA PHE A 113 7.80 -1.46 10.57
C PHE A 113 7.11 -1.46 9.21
N LEU A 114 7.93 -1.59 8.17
CA LEU A 114 7.54 -2.11 6.87
C LEU A 114 7.68 -3.64 6.92
N ARG A 115 6.58 -4.38 6.71
CA ARG A 115 6.57 -5.85 6.74
C ARG A 115 6.40 -6.44 5.36
N VAL A 116 7.10 -7.52 5.10
CA VAL A 116 7.02 -8.31 3.87
C VAL A 116 6.30 -9.62 4.16
N TRP A 117 5.35 -9.99 3.30
CA TRP A 117 4.53 -11.18 3.42
C TRP A 117 4.67 -12.06 2.19
N ASP A 118 4.73 -13.36 2.43
CA ASP A 118 4.60 -14.39 1.41
C ASP A 118 3.12 -14.81 1.30
N LEU A 119 2.54 -14.60 0.11
CA LEU A 119 1.14 -14.90 -0.20
C LEU A 119 0.96 -16.24 -0.93
N ARG A 120 1.98 -17.09 -1.08
CA ARG A 120 1.84 -18.39 -1.75
C ARG A 120 0.75 -19.25 -1.10
N SER A 121 0.51 -19.07 0.18
CA SER A 121 -0.69 -19.54 0.86
C SER A 121 -1.63 -18.38 1.13
N THR A 122 -2.67 -18.21 0.33
CA THR A 122 -3.63 -17.11 0.46
C THR A 122 -4.44 -17.16 1.76
N SER A 123 -4.65 -18.35 2.32
CA SER A 123 -5.39 -18.55 3.58
C SER A 123 -4.52 -18.38 4.82
N LYS A 124 -3.19 -18.38 4.68
CA LYS A 124 -2.24 -18.24 5.79
C LYS A 124 -0.96 -17.55 5.32
N PRO A 125 -0.99 -16.26 5.04
CA PRO A 125 0.21 -15.53 4.68
C PRO A 125 1.22 -15.53 5.83
N VAL A 126 2.50 -15.59 5.48
CA VAL A 126 3.60 -15.63 6.45
C VAL A 126 4.39 -14.33 6.32
N SER A 127 4.59 -13.63 7.44
CA SER A 127 5.54 -12.52 7.48
C SER A 127 6.96 -13.07 7.37
N THR A 128 7.64 -12.77 6.28
CA THR A 128 8.99 -13.27 5.98
C THR A 128 10.06 -12.35 6.53
N TYR A 129 9.80 -11.05 6.50
CA TYR A 129 10.77 -10.04 6.90
C TYR A 129 10.09 -8.75 7.38
N SER A 130 10.78 -7.98 8.21
CA SER A 130 10.38 -6.62 8.57
C SER A 130 11.59 -5.71 8.73
N ILE A 131 11.46 -4.44 8.32
CA ILE A 131 12.46 -3.40 8.52
C ILE A 131 11.83 -2.24 9.28
N SER A 132 12.56 -1.73 10.31
CA SER A 132 12.17 -0.50 10.96
C SER A 132 12.57 0.70 10.09
N LEU A 133 11.61 1.60 9.84
CA LEU A 133 11.82 2.89 9.20
C LEU A 133 11.78 4.05 10.21
N GLY A 134 11.78 3.69 11.50
CA GLY A 134 11.90 4.61 12.64
C GLY A 134 10.60 5.25 13.10
N VAL A 135 9.53 5.22 12.29
CA VAL A 135 8.21 5.81 12.59
C VAL A 135 7.13 5.25 11.67
N VAL A 136 5.90 5.73 11.84
CA VAL A 136 4.71 5.37 11.05
C VAL A 136 4.98 5.25 9.56
N VAL A 137 4.71 4.09 8.98
CA VAL A 137 4.75 3.86 7.53
C VAL A 137 3.37 4.12 6.93
N TRP A 138 3.16 5.36 6.47
CA TRP A 138 1.84 5.83 6.04
C TRP A 138 1.48 5.44 4.61
N ARG A 139 2.45 5.46 3.69
CA ARG A 139 2.25 5.08 2.28
C ARG A 139 3.45 4.30 1.76
N ILE A 140 3.17 3.38 0.86
CA ILE A 140 4.17 2.58 0.16
C ILE A 140 3.87 2.67 -1.33
N LYS A 141 4.89 2.92 -2.14
CA LYS A 141 4.80 2.96 -3.61
C LYS A 141 5.91 2.13 -4.24
N PRO A 142 5.60 1.03 -4.91
CA PRO A 142 6.60 0.28 -5.66
C PRO A 142 7.06 1.09 -6.87
N HIS A 143 8.31 0.95 -7.23
CA HIS A 143 8.82 1.55 -8.44
C HIS A 143 8.15 0.90 -9.67
N PRO A 144 7.73 1.69 -10.67
CA PRO A 144 6.96 1.16 -11.80
C PRO A 144 7.74 0.18 -12.70
N SER A 145 9.08 0.24 -12.71
CA SER A 145 9.92 -0.57 -13.61
C SER A 145 11.12 -1.26 -12.95
N LEU A 146 11.46 -0.92 -11.69
CA LEU A 146 12.61 -1.51 -10.99
C LEU A 146 12.11 -2.46 -9.89
N PRO A 147 12.36 -3.78 -10.02
CA PRO A 147 11.91 -4.75 -9.04
C PRO A 147 12.49 -4.49 -7.65
N GLY A 148 11.67 -4.64 -6.63
CA GLY A 148 12.08 -4.53 -5.23
C GLY A 148 12.38 -3.12 -4.75
N LEU A 149 12.33 -2.09 -5.61
CA LEU A 149 12.50 -0.71 -5.21
C LEU A 149 11.17 -0.12 -4.76
N VAL A 150 11.15 0.47 -3.57
CA VAL A 150 9.93 0.96 -2.91
C VAL A 150 10.20 2.33 -2.31
N LEU A 151 9.26 3.24 -2.46
CA LEU A 151 9.24 4.54 -1.78
C LEU A 151 8.22 4.45 -0.63
N ALA A 152 8.64 4.83 0.57
CA ALA A 152 7.79 4.91 1.75
C ALA A 152 7.68 6.34 2.26
N ALA A 153 6.45 6.78 2.58
CA ALA A 153 6.21 8.01 3.33
C ALA A 153 6.14 7.65 4.82
N CYS A 154 7.08 8.18 5.59
CA CYS A 154 7.29 7.86 7.01
C CYS A 154 6.94 9.07 7.87
N MET A 155 5.68 9.40 7.98
CA MET A 155 5.07 10.59 8.63
C MET A 155 6.07 11.61 9.24
N HIS A 156 6.65 11.30 10.40
CA HIS A 156 7.53 12.21 11.13
C HIS A 156 9.01 12.10 10.72
N ASN A 157 9.36 11.16 9.85
CA ASN A 157 10.75 10.87 9.45
C ASN A 157 11.02 11.12 7.96
N GLY A 158 10.11 11.85 7.29
CA GLY A 158 10.24 12.15 5.88
C GLY A 158 9.93 10.94 5.00
N PHE A 159 10.77 10.69 4.01
CA PHE A 159 10.57 9.63 3.01
C PHE A 159 11.77 8.70 2.98
N ALA A 160 11.53 7.42 2.79
CA ALA A 160 12.56 6.40 2.68
C ALA A 160 12.50 5.70 1.33
N VAL A 161 13.64 5.53 0.69
CA VAL A 161 13.82 4.63 -0.45
C VAL A 161 14.30 3.30 0.10
N VAL A 162 13.54 2.25 -0.16
CA VAL A 162 13.80 0.90 0.35
C VAL A 162 14.09 -0.02 -0.83
N GLN A 163 15.21 -0.73 -0.77
CA GLN A 163 15.56 -1.75 -1.75
C GLN A 163 15.34 -3.12 -1.13
N GLY A 164 14.48 -3.91 -1.73
CA GLY A 164 14.20 -5.28 -1.30
C GLY A 164 14.47 -6.29 -2.40
N GLY A 165 14.94 -7.47 -2.02
CA GLY A 165 14.91 -8.69 -2.80
C GLY A 165 13.96 -9.70 -2.15
N ASP A 166 14.03 -10.95 -2.57
CA ASP A 166 13.16 -12.01 -2.04
C ASP A 166 13.43 -12.33 -0.55
N GLU A 167 14.62 -11.98 -0.02
CA GLU A 167 15.05 -12.36 1.32
C GLU A 167 15.47 -11.18 2.21
N ILE A 168 15.82 -10.02 1.66
CA ILE A 168 16.35 -8.88 2.43
C ILE A 168 15.76 -7.58 1.92
N VAL A 169 15.33 -6.73 2.85
CA VAL A 169 14.88 -5.37 2.60
C VAL A 169 15.78 -4.42 3.37
N VAL A 170 16.38 -3.47 2.69
CA VAL A 170 17.26 -2.47 3.30
C VAL A 170 16.80 -1.06 2.97
N MET A 171 16.96 -0.13 3.91
CA MET A 171 16.76 1.29 3.64
C MET A 171 18.00 1.79 2.87
N ALA A 172 17.79 2.20 1.61
CA ALA A 172 18.84 2.69 0.74
C ALA A 172 19.08 4.19 0.95
N GLU A 173 18.03 4.95 1.23
CA GLU A 173 18.11 6.41 1.38
C GLU A 173 16.96 6.95 2.25
N SER A 174 17.21 8.06 2.93
CA SER A 174 16.22 8.85 3.67
C SER A 174 16.19 10.28 3.16
N TYR A 175 15.01 10.83 2.91
CA TYR A 175 14.80 12.20 2.46
C TYR A 175 13.94 12.96 3.49
N ALA A 176 14.58 13.86 4.25
CA ALA A 176 13.97 14.58 5.37
C ALA A 176 13.95 16.11 5.18
N LYS A 177 13.76 16.59 3.93
CA LYS A 177 13.74 18.03 3.63
C LYS A 177 12.36 18.70 3.81
N HIS A 178 11.34 17.93 4.17
CA HIS A 178 10.04 18.45 4.54
C HIS A 178 10.02 18.82 6.03
N GLU A 179 9.37 19.93 6.36
CA GLU A 179 9.24 20.43 7.73
C GLU A 179 7.98 19.93 8.44
N SER A 180 7.20 19.08 7.78
CA SER A 180 5.92 18.57 8.25
C SER A 180 5.77 17.09 7.97
N LEU A 181 4.60 16.53 8.33
CA LEU A 181 4.27 15.13 8.15
C LEU A 181 4.36 14.70 6.69
N ALA A 182 5.17 13.71 6.41
CA ALA A 182 5.31 13.09 5.09
C ALA A 182 4.06 12.25 4.78
N TYR A 183 3.28 12.67 3.80
CA TYR A 183 1.97 12.10 3.50
C TYR A 183 1.91 11.43 2.13
N GLY A 184 2.15 12.19 1.09
CA GLY A 184 2.04 11.72 -0.29
C GLY A 184 3.39 11.46 -0.91
N ALA A 185 3.50 10.35 -1.63
CA ALA A 185 4.70 9.98 -2.36
C ALA A 185 4.30 9.19 -3.61
N ASP A 186 4.95 9.46 -4.74
CA ASP A 186 4.85 8.62 -5.93
C ASP A 186 6.10 8.75 -6.80
N TRP A 187 6.32 7.72 -7.63
CA TRP A 187 7.36 7.69 -8.65
C TRP A 187 6.88 8.33 -9.94
N GLN A 188 7.78 8.98 -10.66
CA GLN A 188 7.52 9.36 -12.03
C GLN A 188 7.23 8.13 -12.88
N ARG A 189 6.10 8.13 -13.59
CA ARG A 189 5.76 7.11 -14.58
C ARG A 189 6.20 7.59 -15.97
N ALA A 190 6.89 6.74 -16.73
CA ALA A 190 7.23 7.04 -18.12
C ALA A 190 6.00 6.78 -19.01
N GLU A 191 5.73 7.68 -19.97
CA GLU A 191 4.66 7.48 -20.96
C GLU A 191 5.04 6.48 -22.05
N CYS A 192 6.33 6.18 -22.23
CA CYS A 192 6.85 5.24 -23.23
C CYS A 192 7.79 4.21 -22.60
N VAL A 193 7.84 3.03 -23.24
CA VAL A 193 8.55 1.80 -22.85
C VAL A 193 10.08 1.92 -22.95
N GLU A 194 10.67 3.09 -22.88
CA GLU A 194 12.09 3.22 -22.65
C GLU A 194 12.36 2.93 -21.18
N TYR A 195 13.05 1.82 -20.92
CA TYR A 195 13.50 1.43 -19.59
C TYR A 195 14.29 2.57 -18.98
N LYS A 196 13.65 3.36 -18.11
CA LYS A 196 14.38 4.32 -17.29
C LYS A 196 15.38 3.54 -16.45
N THR A 197 16.63 3.91 -16.59
CA THR A 197 17.68 3.39 -15.73
C THR A 197 17.40 3.87 -14.30
N ARG A 198 17.98 3.22 -13.29
CA ARG A 198 17.93 3.70 -11.90
C ARG A 198 18.25 5.19 -11.80
N ARG A 199 19.20 5.68 -12.60
CA ARG A 199 19.68 7.08 -12.63
C ARG A 199 18.65 8.12 -13.07
N GLU A 200 17.56 7.72 -13.70
CA GLU A 200 16.56 8.66 -14.24
C GLU A 200 15.25 8.68 -13.45
N SER A 201 15.20 7.93 -12.34
CA SER A 201 14.00 7.85 -11.52
C SER A 201 13.80 9.15 -10.72
N LEU A 202 12.65 9.80 -10.90
CA LEU A 202 12.23 10.95 -10.13
C LEU A 202 11.11 10.58 -9.17
N VAL A 203 11.11 11.26 -8.03
CA VAL A 203 10.12 11.12 -6.98
C VAL A 203 9.42 12.44 -6.76
N ALA A 204 8.10 12.41 -6.63
CA ALA A 204 7.31 13.52 -6.11
C ALA A 204 6.85 13.18 -4.68
N THR A 205 7.08 14.10 -3.75
CA THR A 205 6.70 13.96 -2.35
C THR A 205 5.97 15.20 -1.86
N CYS A 206 4.98 15.02 -0.99
CA CYS A 206 4.29 16.14 -0.36
C CYS A 206 4.07 15.90 1.13
N SER A 207 4.04 16.99 1.86
CA SER A 207 3.80 17.06 3.29
C SER A 207 2.55 17.87 3.62
N SER A 208 2.02 17.70 4.85
CA SER A 208 0.68 18.14 5.18
C SER A 208 0.59 19.62 5.53
N TYR A 209 1.31 20.08 6.57
CA TYR A 209 1.09 21.43 7.14
C TYR A 209 1.99 22.51 6.56
N ASP A 210 3.09 22.16 5.91
CA ASP A 210 4.00 23.10 5.23
C ASP A 210 3.59 23.37 3.77
N TRP A 211 2.58 22.64 3.26
CA TRP A 211 2.03 22.78 1.90
C TRP A 211 3.10 22.56 0.81
N LEU A 212 4.14 21.81 1.14
CA LEU A 212 5.29 21.61 0.27
C LEU A 212 5.08 20.41 -0.66
N LEU A 213 5.31 20.63 -1.95
CA LEU A 213 5.52 19.59 -2.96
C LEU A 213 6.98 19.66 -3.41
N SER A 214 7.70 18.56 -3.27
CA SER A 214 9.08 18.43 -3.73
C SER A 214 9.20 17.38 -4.83
N ILE A 215 10.01 17.70 -5.84
CA ILE A 215 10.43 16.72 -6.86
C ILE A 215 11.94 16.56 -6.71
N TRP A 216 12.39 15.32 -6.55
CA TRP A 216 13.77 15.01 -6.31
C TRP A 216 14.17 13.67 -6.92
N LYS A 217 15.48 13.45 -7.00
CA LYS A 217 16.08 12.22 -7.50
C LYS A 217 16.78 11.53 -6.34
N PRO A 218 16.51 10.24 -6.10
CA PRO A 218 17.25 9.47 -5.12
C PRO A 218 18.72 9.31 -5.51
N GLU A 219 19.63 9.71 -4.63
CA GLU A 219 21.08 9.60 -4.84
C GLU A 219 21.55 8.14 -4.76
N SER A 220 20.89 7.32 -3.94
CA SER A 220 21.18 5.89 -3.79
C SER A 220 20.99 5.07 -5.08
N LEU A 221 20.39 5.66 -6.11
CA LEU A 221 20.16 5.01 -7.40
C LEU A 221 21.26 5.33 -8.42
N ASP A 222 22.22 6.19 -8.09
CA ASP A 222 23.33 6.60 -8.97
C ASP A 222 24.53 5.63 -8.96
N GLY A 223 24.48 4.57 -8.13
CA GLY A 223 25.54 3.56 -7.96
C GLY A 223 25.54 2.45 -8.99
#